data_575ad32796bcf1b727e404d65c336472
#
_entry.id   575ad32796bcf1b727e404d65c336472
#
_cell.length_a   1.000
_cell.length_b   1.000
_cell.length_c   1.000
_cell.angle_alpha   90.00
_cell.angle_beta   90.00
_cell.angle_gamma   90.00
#
_symmetry.space_group_name_H-M   'P 1'
#
loop_
_entity.id
_entity.type
_entity.pdbx_description
1 polymer ?
#
loop_
_entity_poly.entity_id
_entity_poly.type
_entity_poly.pdbx_seq_one_letter_code
_entity_poly.pdbx_strand_id
1 'polypeptide(L)'
;MTHRTLTRRALLGSAALAPLLVACATHDAMPQVDPSAPTYGTLRIGYGALREMHAVAHVYAQALRRVGYTVELVETGHSRSLALRALLAPSGRQESTGTESTTPEVSEAEATAAYEALPVDRGAASVEAQDVDPLDIVIDYSGDLLLYLTDDGKLSPAAVQNERVAASVTASAAAAGVTLPPAPTQSPTPSDTASGSGETGEASGTASPSADSSANPTASASATRSADPINLRAMTTTDMTNAISRILPEGLNLLNGASATNKDVLVTTRAVSARYKLTSLVGLRDVRSTLGFSIPDSYSVGTYGIESLRSLYRFTARAVTQQNDPAERVRALTDDSVQVTLLHSVNPAIDDNRLVVLEDPSSAMLQQQLVPIIRRTLPDSARNAVNRVSSTLDTGNLSFLLQLTSGSNPIADDDAAQFILDHPRK
;
A
#
# COMPACT_ATOMS: atom_id res chain seq x y z
N MET A 1 -28.80 53.74 -30.45
CA MET A 1 -28.89 54.95 -29.63
C MET A 1 -29.08 54.58 -28.18
N THR A 2 -28.26 55.16 -27.37
CA THR A 2 -28.17 55.19 -25.90
C THR A 2 -27.77 53.94 -25.15
N HIS A 3 -26.46 53.91 -24.88
CA HIS A 3 -25.80 53.19 -23.80
C HIS A 3 -26.33 53.59 -22.42
N ARG A 4 -26.58 52.61 -21.54
CA ARG A 4 -26.65 52.85 -20.10
C ARG A 4 -25.65 52.02 -19.37
N THR A 5 -24.61 52.68 -18.93
CA THR A 5 -23.66 52.26 -17.89
C THR A 5 -24.35 52.18 -16.55
N LEU A 6 -24.24 51.04 -15.86
CA LEU A 6 -24.67 50.86 -14.47
C LEU A 6 -23.45 50.86 -13.56
N THR A 7 -23.35 51.87 -12.76
CA THR A 7 -22.35 52.15 -11.74
C THR A 7 -22.55 51.23 -10.51
N ARG A 8 -21.43 50.69 -10.03
CA ARG A 8 -21.33 50.05 -8.71
C ARG A 8 -21.59 51.06 -7.60
N ARG A 9 -22.46 50.71 -6.67
CA ARG A 9 -22.48 51.31 -5.33
C ARG A 9 -22.68 50.27 -4.27
N ALA A 10 -21.79 50.36 -3.30
CA ALA A 10 -21.70 49.59 -2.08
C ALA A 10 -22.96 49.72 -1.21
N LEU A 11 -23.31 48.64 -0.54
CA LEU A 11 -24.17 48.70 0.63
C LEU A 11 -23.55 47.86 1.75
N LEU A 12 -22.94 48.59 2.69
CA LEU A 12 -22.63 48.16 4.03
C LEU A 12 -23.94 48.07 4.82
N GLY A 13 -24.22 46.94 5.39
CA GLY A 13 -25.35 46.76 6.31
C GLY A 13 -25.05 45.64 7.29
N SER A 14 -24.60 46.02 8.47
CA SER A 14 -24.42 45.15 9.65
C SER A 14 -25.73 44.58 10.11
N ALA A 15 -25.84 43.28 10.32
CA ALA A 15 -26.79 42.67 11.24
C ALA A 15 -26.17 41.41 11.84
N ALA A 16 -25.77 41.52 13.08
CA ALA A 16 -25.42 40.38 13.95
C ALA A 16 -26.66 39.51 14.18
N LEU A 17 -26.60 38.27 13.78
CA LEU A 17 -27.51 37.20 14.22
C LEU A 17 -26.65 35.97 14.44
N ALA A 18 -26.36 35.67 15.71
CA ALA A 18 -25.78 34.43 16.13
C ALA A 18 -26.80 33.29 15.95
N PRO A 19 -26.44 32.17 15.35
CA PRO A 19 -27.13 30.92 15.60
C PRO A 19 -26.27 30.07 16.53
N LEU A 20 -26.82 29.80 17.70
CA LEU A 20 -26.52 28.59 18.47
C LEU A 20 -26.87 27.39 17.57
N LEU A 21 -25.88 26.63 17.14
CA LEU A 21 -26.06 25.30 16.57
C LEU A 21 -24.99 24.35 17.10
N VAL A 22 -25.46 23.53 18.03
CA VAL A 22 -25.23 22.10 18.27
C VAL A 22 -23.90 21.55 17.73
N ALA A 23 -23.03 21.20 18.66
CA ALA A 23 -21.85 20.37 18.49
C ALA A 23 -22.27 18.97 18.02
N CYS A 24 -22.15 18.70 16.73
CA CYS A 24 -21.97 17.35 16.19
C CYS A 24 -20.50 17.19 15.86
N ALA A 25 -19.92 16.07 16.26
CA ALA A 25 -18.50 15.73 16.09
C ALA A 25 -18.04 16.05 14.66
N THR A 26 -17.35 17.16 14.54
CA THR A 26 -16.72 17.60 13.30
C THR A 26 -15.36 16.89 13.23
N HIS A 27 -15.06 16.26 12.11
CA HIS A 27 -13.67 16.12 11.71
C HIS A 27 -13.14 17.55 11.62
N ASP A 28 -12.30 17.94 12.57
CA ASP A 28 -11.80 19.29 12.64
C ASP A 28 -10.96 19.55 11.38
N ALA A 29 -11.33 20.62 10.64
CA ALA A 29 -10.50 21.12 9.56
C ALA A 29 -9.06 21.33 10.09
N MET A 30 -8.05 20.94 9.31
CA MET A 30 -6.68 21.16 9.73
C MET A 30 -6.41 22.66 9.88
N PRO A 31 -5.73 23.11 10.93
CA PRO A 31 -5.37 24.52 11.10
C PRO A 31 -4.70 25.07 9.84
N GLN A 32 -5.06 26.28 9.45
CA GLN A 32 -4.38 26.97 8.35
C GLN A 32 -2.96 27.36 8.78
N VAL A 33 -2.08 27.56 7.80
CA VAL A 33 -0.70 27.98 8.05
C VAL A 33 -0.70 29.26 8.88
N ASP A 34 -0.11 29.21 10.08
CA ASP A 34 0.22 30.40 10.83
C ASP A 34 1.51 31.00 10.22
N PRO A 35 1.45 32.22 9.63
CA PRO A 35 2.63 32.83 9.04
C PRO A 35 3.74 33.13 10.07
N SER A 36 3.44 33.04 11.36
CA SER A 36 4.41 33.15 12.46
C SER A 36 4.90 31.79 12.98
N ALA A 37 4.44 30.68 12.41
CA ALA A 37 4.89 29.35 12.82
C ALA A 37 6.41 29.18 12.55
N PRO A 38 7.11 28.44 13.43
CA PRO A 38 8.52 28.15 13.21
C PRO A 38 8.69 27.40 11.88
N THR A 39 9.65 27.85 11.08
CA THR A 39 10.01 27.15 9.84
C THR A 39 10.90 25.98 10.20
N TYR A 40 10.39 24.77 10.02
CA TYR A 40 11.16 23.54 10.11
C TYR A 40 11.89 23.29 8.78
N GLY A 41 12.82 22.35 8.76
CA GLY A 41 13.55 22.00 7.53
C GLY A 41 12.67 21.44 6.41
N THR A 42 13.30 21.07 5.30
CA THR A 42 12.63 20.46 4.14
C THR A 42 12.38 18.99 4.36
N LEU A 43 11.17 18.50 4.06
CA LEU A 43 10.79 17.08 4.01
C LEU A 43 10.55 16.67 2.56
N ARG A 44 10.94 15.45 2.20
CA ARG A 44 10.76 14.91 0.86
C ARG A 44 9.79 13.74 0.91
N ILE A 45 8.69 13.83 0.14
CA ILE A 45 7.66 12.80 0.03
C ILE A 45 7.81 12.10 -1.31
N GLY A 46 8.08 10.78 -1.27
CA GLY A 46 8.04 9.91 -2.44
C GLY A 46 6.63 9.39 -2.72
N TYR A 47 6.26 9.29 -3.99
CA TYR A 47 5.00 8.72 -4.43
C TYR A 47 5.16 7.95 -5.74
N GLY A 48 4.33 6.92 -5.93
CA GLY A 48 4.35 6.09 -7.14
C GLY A 48 3.73 6.80 -8.35
N ALA A 49 3.96 6.25 -9.54
CA ALA A 49 3.56 6.83 -10.84
C ALA A 49 2.04 6.90 -11.08
N LEU A 50 1.21 6.29 -10.22
CA LEU A 50 -0.23 6.37 -10.37
C LEU A 50 -0.72 7.81 -10.12
N ARG A 51 -1.58 8.33 -10.99
CA ARG A 51 -2.14 9.70 -10.89
C ARG A 51 -2.77 9.98 -9.52
N GLU A 52 -3.43 8.98 -8.93
CA GLU A 52 -4.01 9.09 -7.60
C GLU A 52 -2.97 9.25 -6.50
N MET A 53 -1.81 8.60 -6.62
CA MET A 53 -0.72 8.73 -5.64
C MET A 53 -0.16 10.14 -5.64
N HIS A 54 -0.09 10.79 -6.80
CA HIS A 54 0.29 12.19 -6.93
C HIS A 54 -0.69 13.10 -6.16
N ALA A 55 -1.99 12.97 -6.40
CA ALA A 55 -3.01 13.76 -5.69
C ALA A 55 -2.96 13.55 -4.16
N VAL A 56 -2.81 12.30 -3.72
CA VAL A 56 -2.69 11.96 -2.29
C VAL A 56 -1.42 12.56 -1.69
N ALA A 57 -0.29 12.52 -2.39
CA ALA A 57 0.97 13.10 -1.92
C ALA A 57 0.83 14.62 -1.69
N HIS A 58 0.06 15.33 -2.52
CA HIS A 58 -0.24 16.74 -2.32
C HIS A 58 -1.04 17.00 -1.03
N VAL A 59 -1.96 16.11 -0.63
CA VAL A 59 -2.69 16.25 0.64
C VAL A 59 -1.72 16.15 1.83
N TYR A 60 -0.83 15.17 1.83
CA TYR A 60 0.20 15.05 2.88
C TYR A 60 1.15 16.24 2.88
N ALA A 61 1.57 16.71 1.69
CA ALA A 61 2.45 17.88 1.56
C ALA A 61 1.80 19.14 2.12
N GLN A 62 0.54 19.41 1.79
CA GLN A 62 -0.18 20.57 2.31
C GLN A 62 -0.32 20.52 3.84
N ALA A 63 -0.60 19.35 4.40
CA ALA A 63 -0.69 19.18 5.84
C ALA A 63 0.65 19.46 6.56
N LEU A 64 1.76 18.99 5.99
CA LEU A 64 3.10 19.25 6.53
C LEU A 64 3.51 20.72 6.38
N ARG A 65 3.15 21.37 5.27
CA ARG A 65 3.35 22.83 5.08
C ARG A 65 2.58 23.63 6.13
N ARG A 66 1.37 23.20 6.50
CA ARG A 66 0.55 23.85 7.55
C ARG A 66 1.17 23.79 8.95
N VAL A 67 2.01 22.81 9.21
CA VAL A 67 2.76 22.71 10.47
C VAL A 67 4.19 23.25 10.37
N GLY A 68 4.54 23.95 9.27
CA GLY A 68 5.77 24.73 9.13
C GLY A 68 6.92 24.05 8.40
N TYR A 69 6.70 22.91 7.73
CA TYR A 69 7.72 22.27 6.88
C TYR A 69 7.72 22.83 5.46
N THR A 70 8.88 22.92 4.85
CA THR A 70 9.00 22.96 3.39
C THR A 70 8.87 21.53 2.86
N VAL A 71 8.10 21.31 1.79
CA VAL A 71 7.88 19.97 1.27
C VAL A 71 8.16 19.89 -0.21
N GLU A 72 9.01 18.93 -0.58
CA GLU A 72 9.30 18.52 -1.95
C GLU A 72 8.60 17.21 -2.26
N LEU A 73 7.97 17.11 -3.41
CA LEU A 73 7.33 15.91 -3.92
C LEU A 73 8.24 15.26 -4.95
N VAL A 74 8.48 13.95 -4.81
CA VAL A 74 9.40 13.18 -5.65
C VAL A 74 8.67 11.96 -6.21
N GLU A 75 8.55 11.88 -7.53
CA GLU A 75 7.99 10.69 -8.17
C GLU A 75 9.04 9.57 -8.19
N THR A 76 8.70 8.43 -7.61
CA THR A 76 9.56 7.23 -7.55
C THR A 76 9.23 6.22 -8.66
N GLY A 77 8.34 6.57 -9.58
CA GLY A 77 7.90 5.69 -10.65
C GLY A 77 7.15 4.46 -10.13
N HIS A 78 7.43 3.31 -10.75
CA HIS A 78 6.83 2.03 -10.36
C HIS A 78 7.73 1.19 -9.44
N SER A 79 8.88 1.72 -9.00
CA SER A 79 9.86 0.98 -8.23
C SER A 79 9.69 1.16 -6.73
N ARG A 80 9.19 0.12 -6.04
CA ARG A 80 9.12 0.09 -4.57
C ARG A 80 10.50 -0.06 -3.94
N SER A 81 11.39 -0.81 -4.58
CA SER A 81 12.76 -0.93 -4.10
C SER A 81 13.46 0.43 -4.07
N LEU A 82 13.31 1.23 -5.13
CA LEU A 82 13.87 2.58 -5.20
C LEU A 82 13.32 3.47 -4.08
N ALA A 83 12.00 3.48 -3.89
CA ALA A 83 11.34 4.29 -2.87
C ALA A 83 11.79 3.93 -1.44
N LEU A 84 11.85 2.62 -1.10
CA LEU A 84 12.29 2.17 0.22
C LEU A 84 13.80 2.38 0.43
N ARG A 85 14.59 2.24 -0.61
CA ARG A 85 16.02 2.55 -0.58
C ARG A 85 16.26 4.03 -0.31
N ALA A 86 15.51 4.92 -0.96
CA ALA A 86 15.56 6.35 -0.71
C ALA A 86 15.20 6.72 0.73
N LEU A 87 14.26 6.00 1.36
CA LEU A 87 13.96 6.15 2.78
C LEU A 87 15.09 5.68 3.70
N LEU A 88 15.90 4.71 3.28
CA LEU A 88 17.04 4.20 4.04
C LEU A 88 18.32 5.00 3.80
N ALA A 89 18.39 5.75 2.70
CA ALA A 89 19.56 6.55 2.36
C ALA A 89 19.86 7.61 3.45
N PRO A 90 21.13 7.86 3.80
CA PRO A 90 21.51 8.88 4.79
C PRO A 90 20.92 10.24 4.42
N SER A 91 20.27 10.92 5.38
CA SER A 91 19.58 12.18 5.10
C SER A 91 20.52 13.37 4.94
N GLY A 92 21.75 13.27 5.44
CA GLY A 92 22.70 14.38 5.46
C GLY A 92 22.19 15.61 6.24
N ARG A 93 21.08 15.48 6.96
CA ARG A 93 20.50 16.56 7.75
C ARG A 93 21.36 16.83 8.97
N GLN A 94 21.83 18.05 9.09
CA GLN A 94 22.28 18.54 10.38
C GLN A 94 21.08 18.61 11.34
N GLU A 95 21.23 17.97 12.49
CA GLU A 95 20.25 18.08 13.58
C GLU A 95 19.93 19.55 13.82
N SER A 96 18.71 19.97 13.53
CA SER A 96 18.24 21.28 13.96
C SER A 96 18.19 21.27 15.49
N THR A 97 18.77 22.28 16.12
CA THR A 97 18.91 22.47 17.57
C THR A 97 17.57 22.65 18.30
N GLY A 98 16.53 21.92 17.93
CA GLY A 98 15.23 21.88 18.62
C GLY A 98 15.16 20.65 19.53
N THR A 99 14.61 20.84 20.72
CA THR A 99 14.45 19.86 21.80
C THR A 99 13.42 18.75 21.46
N GLU A 100 13.33 18.29 20.22
CA GLU A 100 12.52 17.12 19.89
C GLU A 100 13.38 15.86 20.06
N SER A 101 12.79 14.83 20.69
CA SER A 101 13.42 13.53 20.94
C SER A 101 13.81 12.89 19.62
N THR A 102 15.08 12.98 19.25
CA THR A 102 15.62 12.35 18.06
C THR A 102 15.97 10.90 18.36
N THR A 103 15.25 9.98 17.73
CA THR A 103 15.70 8.59 17.64
C THR A 103 16.99 8.58 16.82
N PRO A 104 18.06 7.89 17.26
CA PRO A 104 19.32 7.88 16.53
C PRO A 104 19.12 7.34 15.10
N GLU A 105 19.82 7.95 14.15
CA GLU A 105 19.85 7.52 12.76
C GLU A 105 20.48 6.11 12.69
N VAL A 106 19.98 5.28 11.77
CA VAL A 106 20.55 3.95 11.51
C VAL A 106 21.95 4.14 10.95
N SER A 107 22.90 3.36 11.40
CA SER A 107 24.26 3.42 10.86
C SER A 107 24.27 3.09 9.37
N GLU A 108 25.23 3.62 8.62
CA GLU A 108 25.39 3.38 7.18
C GLU A 108 25.48 1.87 6.86
N ALA A 109 26.12 1.09 7.72
CA ALA A 109 26.23 -0.36 7.57
C ALA A 109 24.87 -1.07 7.74
N GLU A 110 24.07 -0.64 8.73
CA GLU A 110 22.71 -1.19 8.95
C GLU A 110 21.76 -0.77 7.81
N ALA A 111 21.86 0.47 7.35
CA ALA A 111 21.11 0.95 6.19
C ALA A 111 21.43 0.15 4.93
N THR A 112 22.72 -0.13 4.68
CA THR A 112 23.18 -0.94 3.56
C THR A 112 22.69 -2.38 3.66
N ALA A 113 22.79 -3.01 4.83
CA ALA A 113 22.28 -4.37 5.05
C ALA A 113 20.76 -4.44 4.87
N ALA A 114 20.03 -3.45 5.38
CA ALA A 114 18.58 -3.34 5.20
C ALA A 114 18.18 -3.15 3.73
N TYR A 115 19.00 -2.43 2.98
CA TYR A 115 18.88 -2.18 1.56
C TYR A 115 19.11 -3.43 0.71
N GLU A 116 20.17 -4.20 1.00
CA GLU A 116 20.49 -5.45 0.30
C GLU A 116 19.45 -6.54 0.54
N ALA A 117 18.76 -6.48 1.68
CA ALA A 117 17.68 -7.40 2.03
C ALA A 117 16.32 -7.09 1.39
N LEU A 118 16.20 -5.98 0.64
CA LEU A 118 14.95 -5.67 -0.06
C LEU A 118 14.78 -6.55 -1.30
N PRO A 119 13.56 -7.02 -1.58
CA PRO A 119 13.26 -7.72 -2.83
C PRO A 119 13.57 -6.86 -4.05
N VAL A 120 13.86 -7.50 -5.18
CA VAL A 120 14.00 -6.82 -6.47
C VAL A 120 12.63 -6.58 -7.07
N ASP A 121 12.39 -5.39 -7.64
CA ASP A 121 11.14 -5.10 -8.34
C ASP A 121 10.98 -6.01 -9.55
N ARG A 122 9.78 -6.55 -9.72
CA ARG A 122 9.45 -7.36 -10.89
C ARG A 122 9.27 -6.48 -12.10
N GLY A 123 9.92 -6.83 -13.20
CA GLY A 123 9.77 -6.14 -14.47
C GLY A 123 10.53 -4.81 -14.58
N ALA A 124 11.17 -4.33 -13.54
CA ALA A 124 12.13 -3.25 -13.66
C ALA A 124 13.45 -3.83 -14.18
N ALA A 125 13.98 -3.24 -15.26
CA ALA A 125 15.39 -3.39 -15.57
C ALA A 125 16.16 -3.03 -14.29
N SER A 126 17.14 -3.86 -13.91
CA SER A 126 17.98 -3.63 -12.73
C SER A 126 18.41 -2.16 -12.72
N VAL A 127 17.76 -1.37 -11.87
CA VAL A 127 18.22 -0.01 -11.62
C VAL A 127 19.50 -0.21 -10.84
N GLU A 128 20.65 -0.02 -11.53
CA GLU A 128 21.93 0.07 -10.85
C GLU A 128 21.78 1.03 -9.68
N ALA A 129 22.51 0.81 -8.61
CA ALA A 129 22.53 1.67 -7.43
C ALA A 129 22.88 3.11 -7.87
N GLN A 130 21.89 3.84 -8.36
CA GLN A 130 21.99 5.26 -8.61
C GLN A 130 21.94 5.93 -7.26
N ASP A 131 22.70 7.00 -7.11
CA ASP A 131 22.58 7.93 -5.99
C ASP A 131 21.12 8.39 -5.90
N VAL A 132 20.36 7.72 -5.03
CA VAL A 132 18.95 8.05 -4.82
C VAL A 132 18.89 9.16 -3.80
N ASP A 133 18.32 10.27 -4.19
CA ASP A 133 18.07 11.37 -3.25
C ASP A 133 17.25 10.87 -2.04
N PRO A 134 17.69 11.16 -0.80
CA PRO A 134 17.00 10.68 0.39
C PRO A 134 15.54 11.15 0.46
N LEU A 135 14.64 10.27 0.87
CA LEU A 135 13.24 10.56 1.15
C LEU A 135 12.96 10.48 2.66
N ASP A 136 11.94 11.17 3.13
CA ASP A 136 11.50 11.13 4.52
C ASP A 136 10.21 10.34 4.70
N ILE A 137 9.33 10.39 3.70
CA ILE A 137 8.01 9.78 3.68
C ILE A 137 7.79 9.17 2.29
N VAL A 138 7.20 7.98 2.25
CA VAL A 138 6.70 7.36 1.01
C VAL A 138 5.25 6.94 1.25
N ILE A 139 4.38 7.19 0.27
CA ILE A 139 2.99 6.75 0.31
C ILE A 139 2.85 5.54 -0.61
N ASP A 140 2.31 4.44 -0.10
CA ASP A 140 2.08 3.22 -0.89
C ASP A 140 0.75 2.56 -0.51
N TYR A 141 0.36 1.53 -1.24
CA TYR A 141 -0.78 0.67 -0.93
C TYR A 141 -0.36 -0.56 -0.13
N SER A 142 -1.10 -0.84 0.95
CA SER A 142 -0.75 -1.90 1.91
C SER A 142 -0.69 -3.31 1.28
N GLY A 143 -1.65 -3.65 0.43
CA GLY A 143 -1.68 -4.97 -0.22
C GLY A 143 -0.49 -5.18 -1.14
N ASP A 144 -0.22 -4.23 -2.00
CA ASP A 144 0.90 -4.25 -2.94
C ASP A 144 2.27 -4.20 -2.23
N LEU A 145 2.37 -3.38 -1.17
CA LEU A 145 3.58 -3.31 -0.35
C LEU A 145 3.85 -4.65 0.34
N LEU A 146 2.81 -5.29 0.89
CA LEU A 146 2.97 -6.59 1.53
C LEU A 146 3.37 -7.67 0.53
N LEU A 147 2.78 -7.67 -0.68
CA LEU A 147 3.20 -8.56 -1.77
C LEU A 147 4.67 -8.36 -2.12
N TYR A 148 5.09 -7.11 -2.30
CA TYR A 148 6.49 -6.80 -2.58
C TYR A 148 7.42 -7.32 -1.48
N LEU A 149 7.13 -7.03 -0.21
CA LEU A 149 7.97 -7.41 0.93
C LEU A 149 8.02 -8.94 1.18
N THR A 150 7.05 -9.70 0.66
CA THR A 150 6.94 -11.15 0.84
C THR A 150 7.27 -11.95 -0.42
N ASP A 151 7.99 -11.37 -1.38
CA ASP A 151 8.26 -11.96 -2.70
C ASP A 151 6.98 -12.53 -3.33
N ASP A 152 6.00 -11.66 -3.55
CA ASP A 152 4.70 -11.99 -4.14
C ASP A 152 3.88 -13.00 -3.33
N GLY A 153 3.96 -12.88 -2.01
CA GLY A 153 3.23 -13.77 -1.10
C GLY A 153 3.83 -15.17 -0.95
N LYS A 154 5.00 -15.43 -1.52
CA LYS A 154 5.69 -16.72 -1.40
C LYS A 154 6.29 -16.95 -0.02
N LEU A 155 6.70 -15.85 0.64
CA LEU A 155 7.27 -15.88 1.98
C LEU A 155 6.23 -15.44 3.01
N SER A 156 6.15 -16.15 4.12
CA SER A 156 5.39 -15.65 5.26
C SER A 156 6.10 -14.45 5.91
N PRO A 157 5.40 -13.53 6.59
CA PRO A 157 6.04 -12.45 7.33
C PRO A 157 7.08 -12.94 8.34
N ALA A 158 6.87 -14.10 8.96
CA ALA A 158 7.82 -14.73 9.86
C ALA A 158 9.09 -15.19 9.13
N ALA A 159 8.98 -15.72 7.92
CA ALA A 159 10.12 -16.12 7.10
C ALA A 159 10.95 -14.90 6.72
N VAL A 160 10.31 -13.82 6.23
CA VAL A 160 10.99 -12.55 5.90
C VAL A 160 11.72 -11.97 7.11
N GLN A 161 11.07 -11.97 8.28
CA GLN A 161 11.69 -11.48 9.52
C GLN A 161 12.91 -12.31 9.90
N ASN A 162 12.84 -13.64 9.82
CA ASN A 162 13.96 -14.53 10.13
C ASN A 162 15.13 -14.33 9.17
N GLU A 163 14.88 -14.15 7.88
CA GLU A 163 15.91 -13.86 6.88
C GLU A 163 16.63 -12.54 7.18
N ARG A 164 15.88 -11.49 7.55
CA ARG A 164 16.45 -10.18 7.90
C ARG A 164 17.27 -10.24 9.18
N VAL A 165 16.79 -10.92 10.21
CA VAL A 165 17.55 -11.12 11.45
C VAL A 165 18.86 -11.86 11.15
N ALA A 166 18.83 -12.89 10.31
CA ALA A 166 20.02 -13.62 9.90
C ALA A 166 21.01 -12.72 9.12
N ALA A 167 20.50 -11.90 8.20
CA ALA A 167 21.30 -10.94 7.44
C ALA A 167 21.93 -9.86 8.34
N SER A 168 21.16 -9.30 9.29
CA SER A 168 21.65 -8.31 10.25
C SER A 168 22.75 -8.90 11.16
N VAL A 169 22.57 -10.14 11.65
CA VAL A 169 23.59 -10.83 12.46
C VAL A 169 24.86 -11.05 11.65
N THR A 170 24.72 -11.43 10.37
CA THR A 170 25.87 -11.64 9.49
C THR A 170 26.61 -10.32 9.22
N ALA A 171 25.90 -9.24 8.94
CA ALA A 171 26.49 -7.92 8.72
C ALA A 171 27.21 -7.39 9.97
N SER A 172 26.59 -7.54 11.15
CA SER A 172 27.19 -7.14 12.43
C SER A 172 28.44 -7.95 12.76
N ALA A 173 28.43 -9.25 12.49
CA ALA A 173 29.60 -10.11 12.68
C ALA A 173 30.75 -9.74 11.72
N ALA A 174 30.43 -9.46 10.45
CA ALA A 174 31.41 -9.01 9.46
C ALA A 174 32.03 -7.65 9.86
N ALA A 175 31.23 -6.71 10.32
CA ALA A 175 31.70 -5.41 10.82
C ALA A 175 32.60 -5.56 12.06
N ALA A 176 32.34 -6.56 12.91
CA ALA A 176 33.14 -6.89 14.07
C ALA A 176 34.36 -7.77 13.74
N GLY A 177 34.57 -8.15 12.49
CA GLY A 177 35.67 -9.06 12.06
C GLY A 177 35.48 -10.50 12.54
N VAL A 178 34.25 -10.91 12.90
CA VAL A 178 33.93 -12.26 13.38
C VAL A 178 33.42 -13.10 12.21
N THR A 179 34.09 -14.24 11.96
CA THR A 179 33.62 -15.21 10.98
C THR A 179 32.55 -16.11 11.61
N LEU A 180 31.33 -16.03 11.12
CA LEU A 180 30.26 -16.92 11.56
C LEU A 180 30.45 -18.32 10.98
N PRO A 181 30.12 -19.40 11.73
CA PRO A 181 30.12 -20.75 11.17
C PRO A 181 29.08 -20.84 10.02
N PRO A 182 29.36 -21.65 8.98
CA PRO A 182 28.43 -21.80 7.87
C PRO A 182 27.09 -22.29 8.38
N ALA A 183 26.02 -21.74 7.81
CA ALA A 183 24.65 -22.17 8.12
C ALA A 183 24.49 -23.67 7.86
N PRO A 184 23.78 -24.43 8.70
CA PRO A 184 23.60 -25.85 8.51
C PRO A 184 22.92 -26.12 7.17
N THR A 185 23.65 -26.79 6.27
CA THR A 185 23.13 -27.20 4.96
C THR A 185 22.00 -28.23 5.20
N GLN A 186 20.79 -27.91 4.79
CA GLN A 186 19.70 -28.87 4.83
C GLN A 186 19.99 -29.98 3.83
N SER A 187 20.20 -31.19 4.32
CA SER A 187 20.25 -32.39 3.48
C SER A 187 18.85 -32.62 2.86
N PRO A 188 18.76 -32.96 1.58
CA PRO A 188 17.46 -33.30 0.98
C PRO A 188 16.89 -34.52 1.70
N THR A 189 15.64 -34.41 2.14
CA THR A 189 14.87 -35.53 2.67
C THR A 189 14.71 -36.59 1.58
N PRO A 190 15.07 -37.86 1.81
CA PRO A 190 14.83 -38.91 0.81
C PRO A 190 13.31 -39.10 0.63
N SER A 191 12.87 -39.06 -0.61
CA SER A 191 11.52 -39.42 -1.02
C SER A 191 11.36 -40.95 -0.82
N ASP A 192 10.64 -41.36 0.21
CA ASP A 192 10.22 -42.76 0.36
C ASP A 192 9.10 -43.06 -0.64
N THR A 193 9.50 -43.71 -1.72
CA THR A 193 8.61 -44.45 -2.59
C THR A 193 8.69 -45.90 -2.13
N ALA A 194 7.69 -46.37 -1.36
CA ALA A 194 7.50 -47.79 -1.15
C ALA A 194 6.03 -48.12 -1.11
N SER A 195 5.56 -48.76 -2.17
CA SER A 195 4.38 -49.59 -2.19
C SER A 195 4.65 -50.86 -1.37
N GLY A 196 3.69 -51.28 -0.57
CA GLY A 196 3.74 -52.57 0.09
C GLY A 196 2.44 -52.87 0.86
N SER A 197 1.63 -53.70 0.28
CA SER A 197 0.40 -54.33 0.80
C SER A 197 0.69 -55.30 1.93
N GLY A 198 -0.26 -55.42 2.87
CA GLY A 198 -0.51 -56.71 3.55
C GLY A 198 -0.63 -56.70 5.06
N GLU A 199 -1.82 -57.02 5.48
CA GLU A 199 -2.32 -57.97 6.50
C GLU A 199 -2.34 -57.62 7.99
N THR A 200 -3.51 -57.76 8.44
CA THR A 200 -4.15 -58.07 9.74
C THR A 200 -3.33 -58.65 10.91
N GLY A 201 -3.64 -58.17 12.13
CA GLY A 201 -3.30 -58.83 13.38
C GLY A 201 -3.76 -58.09 14.62
N GLU A 202 -4.90 -58.53 15.22
CA GLU A 202 -5.36 -58.14 16.55
C GLU A 202 -4.38 -58.58 17.64
N ALA A 203 -4.20 -57.79 18.69
CA ALA A 203 -4.28 -58.28 20.08
C ALA A 203 -4.17 -57.16 21.13
N SER A 204 -5.13 -57.20 21.98
CA SER A 204 -5.39 -56.67 23.28
C SER A 204 -4.20 -56.67 24.28
N GLY A 205 -4.13 -55.63 25.15
CA GLY A 205 -3.27 -55.62 26.33
C GLY A 205 -3.33 -54.35 27.17
N THR A 206 -4.17 -54.38 28.17
CA THR A 206 -4.37 -53.46 29.28
C THR A 206 -3.10 -53.28 30.14
N ALA A 207 -2.77 -52.05 30.59
CA ALA A 207 -2.46 -51.67 31.98
C ALA A 207 -1.86 -50.25 32.09
N SER A 208 -2.49 -49.42 32.87
CA SER A 208 -1.93 -48.26 33.63
C SER A 208 -1.67 -48.71 35.07
N PRO A 209 -1.13 -47.90 36.03
CA PRO A 209 -0.39 -46.64 35.96
C PRO A 209 0.88 -46.60 36.84
N SER A 210 1.69 -45.57 36.80
CA SER A 210 2.20 -44.86 38.00
C SER A 210 3.11 -43.68 37.68
N ALA A 211 2.95 -42.66 38.47
CA ALA A 211 3.62 -41.38 38.53
C ALA A 211 5.12 -41.49 38.84
N ASP A 212 5.94 -40.60 38.35
CA ASP A 212 6.58 -39.54 39.19
C ASP A 212 7.58 -38.69 38.44
N SER A 213 7.59 -37.42 38.79
CA SER A 213 8.71 -36.49 38.94
C SER A 213 9.49 -35.93 37.73
N SER A 214 9.24 -34.63 37.57
CA SER A 214 10.30 -33.59 37.47
C SER A 214 11.32 -33.76 36.35
N ALA A 215 11.07 -33.12 35.22
CA ALA A 215 12.10 -32.66 34.35
C ALA A 215 11.67 -31.32 33.71
N ASN A 216 12.46 -30.33 34.06
CA ASN A 216 12.50 -28.97 33.50
C ASN A 216 12.39 -29.00 31.96
N PRO A 217 11.42 -28.33 31.33
CA PRO A 217 11.43 -28.23 29.87
C PRO A 217 12.39 -27.12 29.47
N THR A 218 13.61 -27.53 29.15
CA THR A 218 14.44 -26.72 28.24
C THR A 218 13.72 -26.73 26.90
N ALA A 219 12.91 -25.69 26.69
CA ALA A 219 12.22 -25.48 25.44
C ALA A 219 13.25 -25.16 24.36
N SER A 220 13.78 -26.19 23.74
CA SER A 220 14.42 -26.09 22.43
C SER A 220 13.28 -25.91 21.42
N ALA A 221 12.85 -24.68 21.25
CA ALA A 221 11.95 -24.32 20.17
C ALA A 221 12.72 -24.46 18.86
N SER A 222 12.77 -25.65 18.31
CA SER A 222 13.01 -25.85 16.88
C SER A 222 11.82 -25.20 16.17
N ALA A 223 11.96 -23.92 15.86
CA ALA A 223 11.08 -23.23 14.93
C ALA A 223 11.23 -23.92 13.57
N THR A 224 10.42 -24.93 13.34
CA THR A 224 10.20 -25.50 12.01
C THR A 224 9.77 -24.32 11.14
N ARG A 225 10.60 -23.95 10.18
CA ARG A 225 10.30 -22.92 9.19
C ARG A 225 9.12 -23.41 8.37
N SER A 226 7.91 -22.98 8.73
CA SER A 226 6.75 -23.10 7.86
C SER A 226 6.93 -22.04 6.79
N ALA A 227 7.44 -22.43 5.64
CA ALA A 227 7.45 -21.62 4.43
C ALA A 227 6.05 -21.64 3.79
N ASP A 228 5.01 -21.51 4.60
CA ASP A 228 3.66 -21.45 4.08
C ASP A 228 3.44 -20.08 3.43
N PRO A 229 3.03 -20.07 2.16
CA PRO A 229 2.74 -18.80 1.47
C PRO A 229 1.63 -18.05 2.21
N ILE A 230 1.77 -16.74 2.26
CA ILE A 230 0.78 -15.88 2.91
C ILE A 230 -0.52 -15.83 2.08
N ASN A 231 -1.67 -15.97 2.73
CA ASN A 231 -2.97 -15.79 2.09
C ASN A 231 -3.51 -14.37 2.32
N LEU A 232 -3.13 -13.41 1.47
CA LEU A 232 -3.55 -12.02 1.60
C LEU A 232 -5.07 -11.84 1.42
N ARG A 233 -5.76 -12.73 0.70
CA ARG A 233 -7.22 -12.65 0.51
C ARG A 233 -8.00 -12.81 1.82
N ALA A 234 -7.42 -13.54 2.78
CA ALA A 234 -8.02 -13.75 4.09
C ALA A 234 -7.63 -12.68 5.11
N MET A 235 -6.72 -11.75 4.75
CA MET A 235 -6.23 -10.72 5.66
C MET A 235 -7.14 -9.49 5.64
N THR A 236 -7.39 -8.95 6.83
CA THR A 236 -7.93 -7.60 6.96
C THR A 236 -6.85 -6.55 6.69
N THR A 237 -7.23 -5.30 6.45
CA THR A 237 -6.27 -4.18 6.32
C THR A 237 -5.42 -4.02 7.58
N THR A 238 -5.99 -4.29 8.76
CA THR A 238 -5.26 -4.27 10.04
C THR A 238 -4.22 -5.39 10.11
N ASP A 239 -4.57 -6.60 9.66
CA ASP A 239 -3.59 -7.70 9.63
C ASP A 239 -2.45 -7.43 8.66
N MET A 240 -2.76 -6.83 7.49
CA MET A 240 -1.76 -6.42 6.49
C MET A 240 -0.81 -5.37 7.06
N THR A 241 -1.32 -4.31 7.69
CA THR A 241 -0.49 -3.26 8.27
C THR A 241 0.36 -3.78 9.43
N ASN A 242 -0.18 -4.67 10.27
CA ASN A 242 0.59 -5.35 11.32
C ASN A 242 1.70 -6.24 10.74
N ALA A 243 1.41 -6.97 9.66
CA ALA A 243 2.41 -7.79 8.99
C ALA A 243 3.52 -6.92 8.39
N ILE A 244 3.16 -5.85 7.67
CA ILE A 244 4.11 -4.88 7.10
C ILE A 244 5.00 -4.30 8.19
N SER A 245 4.42 -3.81 9.30
CA SER A 245 5.19 -3.20 10.39
C SER A 245 6.24 -4.13 10.99
N ARG A 246 6.00 -5.45 10.98
CA ARG A 246 6.95 -6.44 11.48
C ARG A 246 8.09 -6.75 10.52
N ILE A 247 7.85 -6.57 9.21
CA ILE A 247 8.79 -6.95 8.16
C ILE A 247 9.38 -5.77 7.40
N LEU A 248 9.03 -4.53 7.77
CA LEU A 248 9.73 -3.36 7.26
C LEU A 248 11.20 -3.39 7.67
N PRO A 249 12.11 -2.91 6.81
CA PRO A 249 13.52 -2.74 7.16
C PRO A 249 13.70 -1.92 8.44
N GLU A 250 14.75 -2.23 9.19
CA GLU A 250 15.15 -1.39 10.31
C GLU A 250 15.45 0.04 9.84
N GLY A 251 15.08 1.04 10.64
CA GLY A 251 15.15 2.44 10.23
C GLY A 251 13.89 2.99 9.58
N LEU A 252 12.92 2.12 9.24
CA LEU A 252 11.62 2.52 8.71
C LEU A 252 10.50 2.23 9.71
N ASN A 253 9.46 3.06 9.67
CA ASN A 253 8.23 2.84 10.41
C ASN A 253 7.01 3.00 9.50
N LEU A 254 5.97 2.24 9.77
CA LEU A 254 4.66 2.44 9.17
C LEU A 254 3.83 3.33 10.09
N LEU A 255 3.21 4.38 9.55
CA LEU A 255 2.23 5.18 10.25
C LEU A 255 0.81 4.67 10.01
N ASN A 256 -0.17 5.32 10.65
CA ASN A 256 -1.57 4.96 10.46
C ASN A 256 -1.96 5.08 8.99
N GLY A 257 -2.54 4.02 8.43
CA GLY A 257 -3.08 4.05 7.09
C GLY A 257 -4.32 4.94 6.99
N ALA A 258 -4.64 5.38 5.78
CA ALA A 258 -5.88 6.10 5.52
C ALA A 258 -7.09 5.22 5.88
N SER A 259 -8.15 5.83 6.43
CA SER A 259 -9.38 5.08 6.74
C SER A 259 -10.20 4.74 5.48
N ALA A 260 -9.78 5.23 4.32
CA ALA A 260 -10.38 4.91 3.02
C ALA A 260 -10.29 3.41 2.72
N THR A 261 -11.43 2.86 2.32
CA THR A 261 -11.47 1.53 1.72
C THR A 261 -11.24 1.69 0.22
N ASN A 262 -10.14 1.16 -0.25
CA ASN A 262 -9.84 1.01 -1.67
C ASN A 262 -9.51 -0.46 -1.95
N LYS A 263 -9.83 -0.93 -3.12
CA LYS A 263 -9.50 -2.29 -3.57
C LYS A 263 -9.44 -2.32 -5.08
N ASP A 264 -8.74 -3.30 -5.59
CA ASP A 264 -8.81 -3.64 -6.99
C ASP A 264 -10.22 -4.13 -7.35
N VAL A 265 -10.75 -3.67 -8.47
CA VAL A 265 -12.03 -4.12 -9.00
C VAL A 265 -11.93 -4.36 -10.50
N LEU A 266 -12.58 -5.40 -11.00
CA LEU A 266 -12.82 -5.55 -12.42
C LEU A 266 -14.10 -4.84 -12.78
N VAL A 267 -14.02 -4.01 -13.82
CA VAL A 267 -15.15 -3.23 -14.31
C VAL A 267 -15.43 -3.52 -15.78
N THR A 268 -16.66 -3.31 -16.19
CA THR A 268 -17.12 -3.46 -17.56
C THR A 268 -18.10 -2.35 -17.94
N THR A 269 -18.39 -2.16 -19.23
CA THR A 269 -19.43 -1.22 -19.65
C THR A 269 -20.83 -1.80 -19.41
N ARG A 270 -21.83 -0.92 -19.27
CA ARG A 270 -23.24 -1.35 -19.17
C ARG A 270 -23.70 -2.16 -20.36
N ALA A 271 -23.19 -1.84 -21.56
CA ALA A 271 -23.52 -2.56 -22.77
C ALA A 271 -23.03 -4.02 -22.72
N VAL A 272 -21.78 -4.22 -22.31
CA VAL A 272 -21.18 -5.55 -22.11
C VAL A 272 -21.88 -6.30 -20.99
N SER A 273 -22.11 -5.65 -19.84
CA SER A 273 -22.85 -6.23 -18.71
C SER A 273 -24.23 -6.72 -19.14
N ALA A 274 -25.00 -5.89 -19.85
CA ALA A 274 -26.33 -6.25 -20.33
C ALA A 274 -26.29 -7.39 -21.35
N ARG A 275 -25.36 -7.32 -22.33
CA ARG A 275 -25.21 -8.32 -23.40
C ARG A 275 -24.91 -9.71 -22.85
N TYR A 276 -24.02 -9.81 -21.88
CA TYR A 276 -23.53 -11.07 -21.33
C TYR A 276 -24.13 -11.41 -19.96
N LYS A 277 -25.04 -10.58 -19.42
CA LYS A 277 -25.59 -10.70 -18.06
C LYS A 277 -24.48 -10.78 -17.00
N LEU A 278 -23.42 -9.99 -17.22
CA LEU A 278 -22.20 -10.00 -16.43
C LEU A 278 -22.27 -8.94 -15.33
N THR A 279 -22.57 -9.36 -14.10
CA THR A 279 -22.61 -8.51 -12.91
C THR A 279 -21.63 -8.96 -11.82
N SER A 280 -21.03 -10.14 -11.98
CA SER A 280 -20.13 -10.75 -11.00
C SER A 280 -19.01 -11.50 -11.69
N LEU A 281 -17.86 -11.65 -11.02
CA LEU A 281 -16.72 -12.44 -11.47
C LEU A 281 -17.10 -13.91 -11.72
N VAL A 282 -18.10 -14.43 -11.00
CA VAL A 282 -18.64 -15.78 -11.24
C VAL A 282 -19.17 -15.94 -12.65
N GLY A 283 -19.81 -14.90 -13.21
CA GLY A 283 -20.35 -14.91 -14.56
C GLY A 283 -19.30 -14.99 -15.68
N LEU A 284 -18.03 -14.69 -15.37
CA LEU A 284 -16.94 -14.77 -16.36
C LEU A 284 -16.75 -16.18 -16.94
N ARG A 285 -17.06 -17.22 -16.18
CA ARG A 285 -16.98 -18.62 -16.64
C ARG A 285 -17.95 -18.92 -17.77
N ASP A 286 -19.09 -18.22 -17.81
CA ASP A 286 -20.17 -18.49 -18.77
C ASP A 286 -19.94 -17.80 -20.12
N VAL A 287 -19.04 -16.79 -20.15
CA VAL A 287 -18.67 -16.01 -21.34
C VAL A 287 -17.28 -16.35 -21.86
N ARG A 288 -16.89 -17.62 -21.77
CA ARG A 288 -15.55 -18.13 -22.09
C ARG A 288 -15.02 -17.61 -23.42
N SER A 289 -13.74 -17.16 -23.40
CA SER A 289 -12.96 -16.74 -24.59
C SER A 289 -13.61 -15.64 -25.45
N THR A 290 -14.62 -14.93 -24.92
CA THR A 290 -15.31 -13.86 -25.65
C THR A 290 -14.76 -12.48 -25.27
N LEU A 291 -14.36 -12.29 -24.01
CA LEU A 291 -14.00 -11.00 -23.48
C LEU A 291 -12.48 -10.78 -23.51
N GLY A 292 -12.07 -9.60 -23.98
CA GLY A 292 -10.72 -9.07 -23.87
C GLY A 292 -10.59 -8.29 -22.55
N PHE A 293 -9.40 -8.39 -21.94
CA PHE A 293 -9.06 -7.74 -20.68
C PHE A 293 -7.92 -6.76 -20.88
N SER A 294 -7.96 -5.63 -20.17
CA SER A 294 -6.82 -4.71 -20.01
C SER A 294 -6.49 -4.56 -18.54
N ILE A 295 -5.24 -4.86 -18.17
CA ILE A 295 -4.76 -4.89 -16.79
C ILE A 295 -3.35 -4.29 -16.71
N PRO A 296 -2.90 -3.78 -15.54
CA PRO A 296 -1.52 -3.36 -15.37
C PRO A 296 -0.55 -4.55 -15.40
N ASP A 297 0.71 -4.29 -15.73
CA ASP A 297 1.76 -5.30 -15.79
C ASP A 297 1.91 -6.06 -14.49
N SER A 298 1.85 -5.36 -13.36
CA SER A 298 1.91 -5.95 -12.02
C SER A 298 0.83 -7.01 -11.78
N TYR A 299 -0.33 -6.87 -12.43
CA TYR A 299 -1.45 -7.79 -12.30
C TYR A 299 -1.40 -8.93 -13.33
N SER A 300 -0.55 -8.83 -14.35
CA SER A 300 -0.39 -9.87 -15.37
C SER A 300 0.40 -11.07 -14.86
N VAL A 301 1.28 -10.85 -13.90
CA VAL A 301 2.15 -11.84 -13.28
C VAL A 301 1.93 -11.86 -11.78
N GLY A 302 2.23 -12.99 -11.13
CA GLY A 302 2.18 -13.07 -9.68
C GLY A 302 1.01 -13.88 -9.13
N THR A 303 1.10 -14.15 -7.83
CA THR A 303 0.20 -15.04 -7.09
C THR A 303 -1.24 -14.51 -7.02
N TYR A 304 -1.39 -13.18 -7.03
CA TYR A 304 -2.69 -12.51 -6.91
C TYR A 304 -3.16 -11.86 -8.22
N GLY A 305 -2.49 -12.14 -9.32
CA GLY A 305 -2.80 -11.60 -10.63
C GLY A 305 -3.93 -12.33 -11.37
N ILE A 306 -4.01 -12.05 -12.68
CA ILE A 306 -5.08 -12.55 -13.57
C ILE A 306 -5.15 -14.08 -13.60
N GLU A 307 -4.02 -14.80 -13.54
CA GLU A 307 -3.99 -16.26 -13.57
C GLU A 307 -4.64 -16.87 -12.33
N SER A 308 -4.46 -16.22 -11.19
CA SER A 308 -5.12 -16.62 -9.95
C SER A 308 -6.63 -16.42 -10.02
N LEU A 309 -7.09 -15.31 -10.62
CA LEU A 309 -8.52 -15.09 -10.89
C LEU A 309 -9.08 -16.12 -11.86
N ARG A 310 -8.33 -16.45 -12.94
CA ARG A 310 -8.71 -17.49 -13.89
C ARG A 310 -8.92 -18.83 -13.19
N SER A 311 -8.02 -19.20 -12.32
CA SER A 311 -8.11 -20.45 -11.55
C SER A 311 -9.32 -20.46 -10.62
N LEU A 312 -9.55 -19.36 -9.89
CA LEU A 312 -10.61 -19.26 -8.90
C LEU A 312 -12.00 -19.22 -9.53
N TYR A 313 -12.19 -18.38 -10.55
CA TYR A 313 -13.47 -18.19 -11.23
C TYR A 313 -13.64 -19.02 -12.51
N ARG A 314 -12.63 -19.84 -12.87
CA ARG A 314 -12.65 -20.80 -14.01
C ARG A 314 -13.06 -20.18 -15.33
N PHE A 315 -12.51 -18.99 -15.63
CA PHE A 315 -12.78 -18.32 -16.90
C PHE A 315 -11.57 -18.34 -17.83
N THR A 316 -11.81 -18.06 -19.10
CA THR A 316 -10.77 -17.91 -20.12
C THR A 316 -10.98 -16.58 -20.84
N ALA A 317 -9.96 -15.73 -20.84
CA ALA A 317 -9.99 -14.48 -21.59
C ALA A 317 -9.69 -14.73 -23.10
N ARG A 318 -10.31 -13.94 -23.98
CA ARG A 318 -9.95 -13.90 -25.40
C ARG A 318 -8.52 -13.41 -25.59
N ALA A 319 -8.20 -12.33 -24.91
CA ALA A 319 -6.90 -11.70 -24.87
C ALA A 319 -6.71 -10.96 -23.56
N VAL A 320 -5.47 -10.79 -23.13
CA VAL A 320 -5.09 -9.93 -22.02
C VAL A 320 -4.06 -8.95 -22.52
N THR A 321 -4.38 -7.67 -22.47
CA THR A 321 -3.49 -6.57 -22.83
C THR A 321 -2.94 -5.92 -21.57
N GLN A 322 -1.64 -5.73 -21.53
CA GLN A 322 -0.97 -5.01 -20.45
C GLN A 322 -0.99 -3.52 -20.74
N GLN A 323 -1.48 -2.73 -19.78
CA GLN A 323 -1.52 -1.28 -19.87
C GLN A 323 -1.50 -0.69 -18.46
N ASN A 324 -0.45 0.06 -18.12
CA ASN A 324 -0.26 0.60 -16.79
C ASN A 324 -1.09 1.86 -16.51
N ASP A 325 -1.35 2.67 -17.54
CA ASP A 325 -2.18 3.88 -17.40
C ASP A 325 -3.67 3.54 -17.27
N PRO A 326 -4.32 3.86 -16.11
CA PRO A 326 -5.74 3.62 -15.92
C PRO A 326 -6.63 4.37 -16.94
N ALA A 327 -6.24 5.57 -17.39
CA ALA A 327 -7.02 6.34 -18.36
C ALA A 327 -7.03 5.65 -19.72
N GLU A 328 -5.89 5.10 -20.15
CA GLU A 328 -5.81 4.30 -21.39
C GLU A 328 -6.61 3.01 -21.27
N ARG A 329 -6.62 2.36 -20.09
CA ARG A 329 -7.46 1.18 -19.86
C ARG A 329 -8.95 1.52 -19.97
N VAL A 330 -9.37 2.65 -19.39
CA VAL A 330 -10.77 3.13 -19.50
C VAL A 330 -11.11 3.46 -20.95
N ARG A 331 -10.21 4.11 -21.70
CA ARG A 331 -10.41 4.39 -23.13
C ARG A 331 -10.61 3.11 -23.90
N ALA A 332 -9.72 2.13 -23.76
CA ALA A 332 -9.84 0.83 -24.43
C ALA A 332 -11.17 0.10 -24.10
N LEU A 333 -11.67 0.28 -22.86
CA LEU A 333 -12.95 -0.26 -22.42
C LEU A 333 -14.14 0.47 -23.08
N THR A 334 -14.11 1.80 -23.14
CA THR A 334 -15.20 2.62 -23.73
C THR A 334 -15.26 2.49 -25.24
N ASP A 335 -14.12 2.27 -25.89
CA ASP A 335 -14.02 2.02 -27.35
C ASP A 335 -14.31 0.56 -27.74
N ASP A 336 -14.70 -0.29 -26.77
CA ASP A 336 -14.97 -1.73 -26.94
C ASP A 336 -13.78 -2.55 -27.46
N SER A 337 -12.56 -2.01 -27.41
CA SER A 337 -11.33 -2.73 -27.74
C SER A 337 -11.06 -3.87 -26.75
N VAL A 338 -11.39 -3.64 -25.48
CA VAL A 338 -11.49 -4.64 -24.42
C VAL A 338 -12.85 -4.56 -23.74
N GLN A 339 -13.28 -5.62 -23.08
CA GLN A 339 -14.59 -5.68 -22.45
C GLN A 339 -14.54 -5.64 -20.93
N VAL A 340 -13.38 -5.88 -20.35
CA VAL A 340 -13.16 -5.84 -18.89
C VAL A 340 -11.81 -5.17 -18.60
N THR A 341 -11.76 -4.34 -17.57
CA THR A 341 -10.51 -3.75 -17.11
C THR A 341 -10.43 -3.73 -15.59
N LEU A 342 -9.19 -3.64 -15.07
CA LEU A 342 -8.90 -3.46 -13.64
C LEU A 342 -8.81 -1.97 -13.32
N LEU A 343 -9.50 -1.54 -12.28
CA LEU A 343 -9.39 -0.20 -11.69
C LEU A 343 -9.34 -0.31 -10.16
N HIS A 344 -8.95 0.75 -9.50
CA HIS A 344 -9.21 0.91 -8.07
C HIS A 344 -10.66 1.33 -7.84
N SER A 345 -11.28 0.86 -6.76
CA SER A 345 -12.72 1.05 -6.49
C SER A 345 -13.14 2.52 -6.32
N VAL A 346 -12.19 3.40 -6.02
CA VAL A 346 -12.42 4.87 -5.88
C VAL A 346 -12.11 5.66 -7.16
N ASN A 347 -11.80 4.99 -8.27
CA ASN A 347 -11.46 5.65 -9.53
C ASN A 347 -12.68 6.40 -10.10
N PRO A 348 -12.61 7.72 -10.34
CA PRO A 348 -13.73 8.54 -10.82
C PRO A 348 -14.32 8.05 -12.16
N ALA A 349 -13.50 7.44 -13.01
CA ALA A 349 -13.95 6.94 -14.29
C ALA A 349 -15.07 5.88 -14.18
N ILE A 350 -15.21 5.23 -13.03
CA ILE A 350 -16.30 4.28 -12.77
C ILE A 350 -17.64 4.99 -12.85
N ASP A 351 -17.78 6.11 -12.14
CA ASP A 351 -19.00 6.90 -12.12
C ASP A 351 -19.16 7.74 -13.38
N ASP A 352 -18.11 8.41 -13.85
CA ASP A 352 -18.13 9.27 -15.03
C ASP A 352 -18.57 8.51 -16.28
N ASN A 353 -18.12 7.27 -16.46
CA ASN A 353 -18.49 6.39 -17.58
C ASN A 353 -19.61 5.41 -17.24
N ARG A 354 -20.19 5.50 -16.04
CA ARG A 354 -21.25 4.61 -15.56
C ARG A 354 -20.87 3.13 -15.77
N LEU A 355 -19.65 2.78 -15.39
CA LEU A 355 -19.15 1.41 -15.48
C LEU A 355 -19.85 0.52 -14.47
N VAL A 356 -19.86 -0.76 -14.74
CA VAL A 356 -20.38 -1.80 -13.84
C VAL A 356 -19.20 -2.46 -13.16
N VAL A 357 -19.12 -2.34 -11.85
CA VAL A 357 -18.17 -3.08 -11.02
C VAL A 357 -18.66 -4.52 -10.90
N LEU A 358 -17.83 -5.49 -11.24
CA LEU A 358 -18.15 -6.90 -11.10
C LEU A 358 -18.01 -7.34 -9.63
N GLU A 359 -19.06 -7.91 -9.08
CA GLU A 359 -19.06 -8.44 -7.71
C GLU A 359 -18.03 -9.56 -7.56
N ASP A 360 -17.31 -9.55 -6.44
CA ASP A 360 -16.27 -10.52 -6.08
C ASP A 360 -16.69 -11.33 -4.83
N PRO A 361 -17.54 -12.35 -4.96
CA PRO A 361 -18.04 -13.10 -3.81
C PRO A 361 -17.00 -14.01 -3.15
N SER A 362 -15.86 -14.24 -3.81
CA SER A 362 -14.78 -15.06 -3.26
C SER A 362 -13.64 -14.21 -2.67
N SER A 363 -13.81 -12.89 -2.59
CA SER A 363 -12.79 -11.95 -2.08
C SER A 363 -11.40 -12.18 -2.74
N ALA A 364 -11.42 -12.41 -4.06
CA ALA A 364 -10.20 -12.68 -4.83
C ALA A 364 -9.33 -11.44 -5.04
N MET A 365 -9.98 -10.25 -5.03
CA MET A 365 -9.33 -8.97 -5.23
C MET A 365 -8.71 -8.48 -3.92
N LEU A 366 -7.52 -7.92 -4.01
CA LEU A 366 -6.79 -7.43 -2.83
C LEU A 366 -7.46 -6.17 -2.24
N GLN A 367 -7.50 -6.14 -0.92
CA GLN A 367 -7.78 -4.91 -0.18
C GLN A 367 -6.56 -4.01 -0.26
N GLN A 368 -6.81 -2.73 -0.55
CA GLN A 368 -5.77 -1.72 -0.61
C GLN A 368 -6.10 -0.58 0.36
N GLN A 369 -5.13 -0.21 1.17
CA GLN A 369 -5.19 0.93 2.08
C GLN A 369 -3.95 1.79 1.83
N LEU A 370 -4.11 3.09 1.70
CA LEU A 370 -2.98 4.01 1.61
C LEU A 370 -2.25 4.03 2.95
N VAL A 371 -0.96 3.76 2.93
CA VAL A 371 -0.12 3.70 4.14
C VAL A 371 1.12 4.57 3.96
N PRO A 372 1.40 5.48 4.90
CA PRO A 372 2.65 6.23 4.93
C PRO A 372 3.76 5.39 5.56
N ILE A 373 4.85 5.21 4.83
CA ILE A 373 6.10 4.64 5.31
C ILE A 373 7.04 5.80 5.57
N ILE A 374 7.66 5.85 6.72
CA ILE A 374 8.48 6.97 7.13
C ILE A 374 9.85 6.50 7.59
N ARG A 375 10.83 7.36 7.44
CA ARG A 375 12.11 7.27 8.14
C ARG A 375 11.87 7.33 9.65
N ARG A 376 12.53 6.46 10.42
CA ARG A 376 12.38 6.41 11.89
C ARG A 376 12.74 7.74 12.58
N THR A 377 13.60 8.53 11.99
CA THR A 377 14.04 9.84 12.49
C THR A 377 13.08 10.99 12.15
N LEU A 378 11.94 10.72 11.48
CA LEU A 378 10.96 11.77 11.17
C LEU A 378 10.44 12.42 12.46
N PRO A 379 10.45 13.76 12.60
CA PRO A 379 9.99 14.46 13.79
C PRO A 379 8.53 14.17 14.17
N ASP A 380 8.19 14.21 15.46
CA ASP A 380 6.86 13.89 15.96
C ASP A 380 5.78 14.87 15.44
N SER A 381 6.11 16.13 15.26
CA SER A 381 5.22 17.11 14.62
C SER A 381 4.81 16.71 13.20
N ALA A 382 5.77 16.20 12.41
CA ALA A 382 5.50 15.68 11.07
C ALA A 382 4.70 14.36 11.12
N ARG A 383 5.05 13.43 12.02
CA ARG A 383 4.30 12.17 12.22
C ARG A 383 2.84 12.44 12.56
N ASN A 384 2.60 13.39 13.48
CA ASN A 384 1.25 13.78 13.89
C ASN A 384 0.45 14.40 12.74
N ALA A 385 1.10 15.23 11.90
CA ALA A 385 0.45 15.80 10.72
C ALA A 385 0.08 14.71 9.70
N VAL A 386 0.99 13.76 9.43
CA VAL A 386 0.74 12.61 8.55
C VAL A 386 -0.42 11.76 9.06
N ASN A 387 -0.41 11.37 10.34
CA ASN A 387 -1.50 10.57 10.93
C ASN A 387 -2.86 11.27 10.87
N ARG A 388 -2.89 12.60 11.01
CA ARG A 388 -4.11 13.40 10.88
C ARG A 388 -4.66 13.36 9.45
N VAL A 389 -3.80 13.47 8.44
CA VAL A 389 -4.20 13.28 7.05
C VAL A 389 -4.79 11.90 6.83
N SER A 390 -4.11 10.86 7.31
CA SER A 390 -4.59 9.47 7.19
C SER A 390 -5.99 9.29 7.78
N SER A 391 -6.29 9.95 8.90
CA SER A 391 -7.64 9.92 9.49
C SER A 391 -8.68 10.71 8.69
N THR A 392 -8.26 11.76 7.97
CA THR A 392 -9.14 12.59 7.12
C THR A 392 -9.48 11.88 5.79
N LEU A 393 -8.54 11.11 5.25
CA LEU A 393 -8.73 10.39 3.99
C LEU A 393 -9.55 9.11 4.22
N ASP A 394 -10.85 9.27 4.44
CA ASP A 394 -11.84 8.20 4.32
C ASP A 394 -12.20 7.94 2.84
N THR A 395 -13.02 6.92 2.57
CA THR A 395 -13.41 6.57 1.20
C THR A 395 -14.10 7.72 0.47
N GLY A 396 -14.93 8.50 1.17
CA GLY A 396 -15.63 9.65 0.60
C GLY A 396 -14.69 10.79 0.22
N ASN A 397 -13.76 11.14 1.12
CA ASN A 397 -12.76 12.17 0.89
C ASN A 397 -11.75 11.77 -0.19
N LEU A 398 -11.31 10.51 -0.20
CA LEU A 398 -10.43 10.00 -1.25
C LEU A 398 -11.10 10.01 -2.62
N SER A 399 -12.32 9.48 -2.74
CA SER A 399 -13.10 9.53 -3.99
C SER A 399 -13.30 10.96 -4.48
N PHE A 400 -13.57 11.87 -3.56
CA PHE A 400 -13.77 13.27 -3.92
C PHE A 400 -12.47 13.96 -4.35
N LEU A 401 -11.35 13.71 -3.66
CA LEU A 401 -10.04 14.17 -4.09
C LEU A 401 -9.76 13.74 -5.55
N LEU A 402 -9.99 12.45 -5.83
CA LEU A 402 -9.76 11.91 -7.16
C LEU A 402 -10.74 12.49 -8.20
N GLN A 403 -11.98 12.74 -7.83
CA GLN A 403 -12.93 13.44 -8.69
C GLN A 403 -12.46 14.86 -9.03
N LEU A 404 -11.90 15.58 -8.05
CA LEU A 404 -11.35 16.92 -8.24
C LEU A 404 -10.08 16.93 -9.12
N THR A 405 -9.25 15.89 -9.04
CA THR A 405 -7.93 15.87 -9.71
C THR A 405 -7.88 15.06 -11.00
N SER A 406 -8.82 14.12 -11.19
CA SER A 406 -8.82 13.17 -12.32
C SER A 406 -10.21 12.95 -12.92
N GLY A 407 -11.26 13.61 -12.42
CA GLY A 407 -12.61 13.58 -12.98
C GLY A 407 -12.74 14.39 -14.25
N SER A 408 -13.98 14.61 -14.71
CA SER A 408 -14.28 15.28 -15.97
C SER A 408 -13.84 16.73 -16.06
N ASN A 409 -13.67 17.41 -14.92
CA ASN A 409 -13.22 18.81 -14.84
C ASN A 409 -12.15 18.94 -13.75
N PRO A 410 -10.92 18.52 -14.00
CA PRO A 410 -9.89 18.47 -12.98
C PRO A 410 -9.38 19.88 -12.61
N ILE A 411 -9.04 20.08 -11.35
CA ILE A 411 -8.32 21.23 -10.82
C ILE A 411 -6.89 20.84 -10.44
N ALA A 412 -6.06 21.81 -10.09
CA ALA A 412 -4.71 21.54 -9.63
C ALA A 412 -4.70 20.72 -8.33
N ASP A 413 -3.73 19.82 -8.20
CA ASP A 413 -3.65 18.91 -7.05
C ASP A 413 -3.46 19.64 -5.72
N ASP A 414 -2.68 20.74 -5.71
CA ASP A 414 -2.51 21.58 -4.52
C ASP A 414 -3.83 22.23 -4.09
N ASP A 415 -4.64 22.73 -5.04
CA ASP A 415 -5.94 23.32 -4.75
C ASP A 415 -6.94 22.28 -4.23
N ALA A 416 -6.94 21.10 -4.85
CA ALA A 416 -7.77 19.97 -4.40
C ALA A 416 -7.36 19.48 -3.00
N ALA A 417 -6.06 19.37 -2.76
CA ALA A 417 -5.51 18.99 -1.46
C ALA A 417 -5.87 20.00 -0.37
N GLN A 418 -5.72 21.28 -0.66
CA GLN A 418 -6.13 22.35 0.26
C GLN A 418 -7.62 22.27 0.56
N PHE A 419 -8.45 22.09 -0.47
CA PHE A 419 -9.91 22.00 -0.32
C PHE A 419 -10.31 20.82 0.58
N ILE A 420 -9.72 19.63 0.38
CA ILE A 420 -9.99 18.44 1.21
C ILE A 420 -9.64 18.68 2.68
N LEU A 421 -8.50 19.36 2.95
CA LEU A 421 -8.07 19.63 4.32
C LEU A 421 -8.91 20.73 5.01
N ASP A 422 -9.48 21.65 4.24
CA ASP A 422 -10.32 22.73 4.77
C ASP A 422 -11.79 22.29 4.92
N HIS A 423 -12.25 21.38 4.07
CA HIS A 423 -13.64 20.96 3.98
C HIS A 423 -13.77 19.42 3.90
N PRO A 424 -13.28 18.68 4.90
CA PRO A 424 -13.44 17.23 4.88
C PRO A 424 -14.92 16.85 4.87
N ARG A 425 -15.30 15.94 3.99
CA ARG A 425 -16.65 15.37 3.96
C ARG A 425 -16.89 14.51 5.18
N LYS A 426 -18.10 14.49 5.68
CA LYS A 426 -18.52 13.68 6.83
C LYS A 426 -19.19 12.40 6.35
#